data_227f1fa307ea69ae28e54245f16fd71f
#
_entry.id   227f1fa307ea69ae28e54245f16fd71f
#
_cell.length_a   1.000
_cell.length_b   1.000
_cell.length_c   1.000
_cell.angle_alpha   90.00
_cell.angle_beta   90.00
_cell.angle_gamma   90.00
#
_symmetry.space_group_name_H-M   'P 1'
#
loop_
_entity.id
_entity.type
_entity.pdbx_description
1 polymer ?
#
loop_
_entity_poly.entity_id
_entity_poly.type
_entity_poly.pdbx_seq_one_letter_code
_entity_poly.pdbx_strand_id
1 'polypeptide(L)'
;SSAASDVYKRQLRMGGFPAIHTADYGYEAIYKIVYDIYSSVILRDTVQRHNIRNVELLERVVKFVFDNIGNKLNAKNIADYFKSQQRKVDMNTIYNYLNALESAFIIQRIPRYDIKGKEILQTNEKYFVSDLSLIYSVMGYRDRLIAGMLENLVCLELKRRGYEVYVGKQDDKEVDFVAIRREEKIYVQVTYQLASQATVEREFAPLLAINDHYPKYVVSMDSLWQDNVEGVRHRHIADFLLDDA
;
A
#
# COMPACT_ATOMS: atom_id res chain seq x y z
N SER A 1 -16.81 -4.08 17.67
CA SER A 1 -17.17 -3.01 18.63
C SER A 1 -16.99 -1.63 17.94
N SER A 2 -17.79 -0.62 18.32
CA SER A 2 -17.77 0.70 17.67
C SER A 2 -16.39 1.37 17.74
N ALA A 3 -15.67 1.21 18.84
CA ALA A 3 -14.34 1.80 19.04
C ALA A 3 -13.29 1.30 18.03
N ALA A 4 -13.26 0.02 17.73
CA ALA A 4 -12.36 -0.55 16.72
C ALA A 4 -12.68 -0.01 15.31
N SER A 5 -13.98 0.12 14.99
CA SER A 5 -14.44 0.73 13.74
C SER A 5 -13.97 2.17 13.58
N ASP A 6 -13.89 2.94 14.65
CA ASP A 6 -13.48 4.33 14.61
C ASP A 6 -11.96 4.48 14.48
N VAL A 7 -11.17 3.58 15.08
CA VAL A 7 -9.71 3.61 15.00
C VAL A 7 -9.22 3.40 13.56
N TYR A 8 -9.67 2.35 12.85
CA TYR A 8 -9.19 2.13 11.47
C TYR A 8 -9.71 3.18 10.49
N LYS A 9 -10.96 3.69 10.67
CA LYS A 9 -11.48 4.79 9.86
C LYS A 9 -10.65 6.05 10.04
N ARG A 10 -10.20 6.30 11.27
CA ARG A 10 -9.31 7.40 11.58
C ARG A 10 -7.94 7.20 10.92
N GLN A 11 -7.34 6.01 11.01
CA GLN A 11 -6.07 5.70 10.33
C GLN A 11 -6.17 5.83 8.80
N LEU A 12 -7.26 5.34 8.20
CA LEU A 12 -7.49 5.48 6.75
C LEU A 12 -7.56 6.94 6.31
N ARG A 13 -8.12 7.84 7.12
CA ARG A 13 -8.35 9.24 6.74
C ARG A 13 -7.28 10.19 7.24
N MET A 14 -6.74 9.93 8.41
CA MET A 14 -5.81 10.85 9.08
C MET A 14 -4.36 10.37 9.03
N GLY A 15 -4.13 9.06 8.80
CA GLY A 15 -2.79 8.48 8.89
C GLY A 15 -2.30 8.32 10.32
N GLY A 16 -0.99 8.13 10.49
CA GLY A 16 -0.33 7.80 11.74
C GLY A 16 0.72 8.82 12.23
N PHE A 17 0.83 10.00 11.60
CA PHE A 17 1.78 11.01 12.06
C PHE A 17 1.50 11.43 13.51
N PRO A 18 2.47 11.32 14.44
CA PRO A 18 2.23 11.66 15.86
C PRO A 18 1.70 13.07 16.07
N ALA A 19 2.15 14.04 15.27
CA ALA A 19 1.77 15.45 15.41
C ALA A 19 0.26 15.70 15.27
N ILE A 20 -0.45 14.87 14.50
CA ILE A 20 -1.90 15.04 14.29
C ILE A 20 -2.76 14.45 15.41
N HIS A 21 -2.16 13.65 16.30
CA HIS A 21 -2.84 13.00 17.42
C HIS A 21 -2.67 13.74 18.74
N THR A 22 -1.95 14.90 18.75
CA THR A 22 -1.68 15.69 19.94
C THR A 22 -2.83 16.61 20.34
N ALA A 23 -3.78 16.86 19.42
CA ALA A 23 -4.96 17.68 19.64
C ALA A 23 -6.13 17.20 18.78
N ASP A 24 -7.32 17.68 19.06
CA ASP A 24 -8.53 17.37 18.28
C ASP A 24 -8.63 18.30 17.06
N TYR A 25 -7.90 17.95 16.01
CA TYR A 25 -7.89 18.68 14.74
C TYR A 25 -8.97 18.19 13.80
N GLY A 26 -9.62 19.12 13.09
CA GLY A 26 -10.45 18.79 11.93
C GLY A 26 -9.60 18.31 10.74
N TYR A 27 -10.22 17.57 9.79
CA TYR A 27 -9.52 16.99 8.64
C TYR A 27 -8.68 17.98 7.84
N GLU A 28 -9.20 19.18 7.55
CA GLU A 28 -8.48 20.21 6.79
C GLU A 28 -7.21 20.68 7.49
N ALA A 29 -7.27 20.86 8.82
CA ALA A 29 -6.10 21.23 9.61
C ALA A 29 -5.06 20.11 9.60
N ILE A 30 -5.48 18.86 9.73
CA ILE A 30 -4.60 17.68 9.64
C ILE A 30 -3.88 17.64 8.29
N TYR A 31 -4.61 17.77 7.19
CA TYR A 31 -4.00 17.71 5.86
C TYR A 31 -3.02 18.85 5.62
N LYS A 32 -3.31 20.03 6.15
CA LYS A 32 -2.38 21.15 6.10
C LYS A 32 -1.11 20.87 6.89
N ILE A 33 -1.22 20.39 8.15
CA ILE A 33 -0.08 20.04 8.99
C ILE A 33 0.79 18.98 8.29
N VAL A 34 0.16 17.93 7.76
CA VAL A 34 0.88 16.84 7.06
C VAL A 34 1.54 17.37 5.78
N TYR A 35 0.86 18.22 5.02
CA TYR A 35 1.44 18.84 3.84
C TYR A 35 2.65 19.72 4.18
N ASP A 36 2.59 20.49 5.25
CA ASP A 36 3.70 21.32 5.71
C ASP A 36 4.89 20.45 6.16
N ILE A 37 4.65 19.34 6.84
CA ILE A 37 5.68 18.35 7.19
C ILE A 37 6.27 17.73 5.90
N TYR A 38 5.43 17.29 4.98
CA TYR A 38 5.87 16.70 3.72
C TYR A 38 6.73 17.67 2.91
N SER A 39 6.26 18.88 2.69
CA SER A 39 6.92 19.86 1.80
C SER A 39 8.18 20.45 2.43
N SER A 40 8.13 20.84 3.70
CA SER A 40 9.22 21.59 4.35
C SER A 40 10.29 20.68 4.98
N VAL A 41 9.92 19.49 5.43
CA VAL A 41 10.86 18.57 6.10
C VAL A 41 11.26 17.44 5.14
N ILE A 42 10.27 16.66 4.68
CA ILE A 42 10.56 15.42 3.95
C ILE A 42 11.03 15.72 2.52
N LEU A 43 10.27 16.48 1.75
CA LEU A 43 10.57 16.73 0.33
C LEU A 43 11.84 17.58 0.19
N ARG A 44 11.98 18.63 1.00
CA ARG A 44 13.16 19.51 0.98
C ARG A 44 14.44 18.75 1.34
N ASP A 45 14.41 17.92 2.39
CA ASP A 45 15.56 17.11 2.79
C ASP A 45 15.93 16.09 1.69
N THR A 46 14.93 15.44 1.10
CA THR A 46 15.11 14.51 -0.02
C THR A 46 15.78 15.18 -1.20
N VAL A 47 15.32 16.36 -1.59
CA VAL A 47 15.89 17.15 -2.70
C VAL A 47 17.36 17.49 -2.43
N GLN A 48 17.69 17.93 -1.23
CA GLN A 48 19.04 18.29 -0.84
C GLN A 48 19.98 17.06 -0.78
N ARG A 49 19.58 15.98 -0.13
CA ARG A 49 20.41 14.77 0.02
C ARG A 49 20.72 14.08 -1.29
N HIS A 50 19.77 14.06 -2.21
CA HIS A 50 19.91 13.39 -3.51
C HIS A 50 20.28 14.33 -4.65
N ASN A 51 20.59 15.62 -4.37
CA ASN A 51 20.95 16.64 -5.36
C ASN A 51 19.95 16.72 -6.52
N ILE A 52 18.65 16.66 -6.21
CA ILE A 52 17.60 16.66 -7.21
C ILE A 52 17.44 18.07 -7.79
N ARG A 53 17.72 18.21 -9.09
CA ARG A 53 17.68 19.51 -9.79
C ARG A 53 16.27 19.88 -10.24
N ASN A 54 15.46 18.90 -10.62
CA ASN A 54 14.10 19.15 -11.13
C ASN A 54 13.07 18.72 -10.08
N VAL A 55 12.79 19.63 -9.16
CA VAL A 55 11.84 19.41 -8.04
C VAL A 55 10.42 19.24 -8.57
N GLU A 56 10.02 20.02 -9.59
CA GLU A 56 8.69 19.89 -10.21
C GLU A 56 8.46 18.47 -10.76
N LEU A 57 9.47 17.91 -11.44
CA LEU A 57 9.36 16.55 -11.95
C LEU A 57 9.27 15.53 -10.83
N LEU A 58 10.05 15.70 -9.73
CA LEU A 58 9.95 14.85 -8.56
C LEU A 58 8.54 14.86 -7.97
N GLU A 59 7.94 16.04 -7.78
CA GLU A 59 6.57 16.18 -7.26
C GLU A 59 5.53 15.51 -8.17
N ARG A 60 5.73 15.58 -9.49
CA ARG A 60 4.88 14.87 -10.45
C ARG A 60 5.03 13.36 -10.34
N VAL A 61 6.25 12.87 -10.12
CA VAL A 61 6.50 11.43 -9.87
C VAL A 61 5.82 10.99 -8.58
N VAL A 62 5.92 11.78 -7.50
CA VAL A 62 5.19 11.53 -6.23
C VAL A 62 3.70 11.39 -6.48
N LYS A 63 3.09 12.37 -7.15
CA LYS A 63 1.65 12.35 -7.46
C LYS A 63 1.26 11.13 -8.30
N PHE A 64 2.08 10.76 -9.27
CA PHE A 64 1.84 9.57 -10.09
C PHE A 64 1.90 8.28 -9.26
N VAL A 65 2.89 8.14 -8.38
CA VAL A 65 3.01 6.97 -7.49
C VAL A 65 1.82 6.90 -6.53
N PHE A 66 1.44 8.02 -5.91
CA PHE A 66 0.29 8.08 -5.01
C PHE A 66 -1.03 7.74 -5.70
N ASP A 67 -1.19 8.14 -6.95
CA ASP A 67 -2.36 7.84 -7.76
C ASP A 67 -2.45 6.37 -8.20
N ASN A 68 -1.34 5.64 -8.09
CA ASN A 68 -1.19 4.24 -8.48
C ASN A 68 -0.81 3.31 -7.32
N ILE A 69 -1.05 3.71 -6.07
CA ILE A 69 -0.77 2.83 -4.92
C ILE A 69 -1.56 1.53 -5.04
N GLY A 70 -0.94 0.42 -4.65
CA GLY A 70 -1.53 -0.90 -4.79
C GLY A 70 -1.50 -1.47 -6.23
N ASN A 71 -1.17 -0.67 -7.23
CA ASN A 71 -1.00 -1.14 -8.59
C ASN A 71 0.45 -1.53 -8.90
N LYS A 72 0.64 -2.48 -9.82
CA LYS A 72 1.97 -2.79 -10.36
C LYS A 72 2.55 -1.56 -11.04
N LEU A 73 3.73 -1.17 -10.62
CA LEU A 73 4.39 0.03 -11.11
C LEU A 73 5.87 -0.22 -11.31
N ASN A 74 6.42 0.32 -12.39
CA ASN A 74 7.84 0.34 -12.66
C ASN A 74 8.25 1.66 -13.31
N ALA A 75 9.55 1.92 -13.39
CA ALA A 75 10.06 3.17 -13.96
C ALA A 75 9.64 3.38 -15.41
N LYS A 76 9.44 2.30 -16.18
CA LYS A 76 8.98 2.37 -17.57
C LYS A 76 7.53 2.89 -17.62
N ASN A 77 6.63 2.38 -16.77
CA ASN A 77 5.24 2.87 -16.71
C ASN A 77 5.19 4.37 -16.44
N ILE A 78 6.04 4.85 -15.52
CA ILE A 78 6.13 6.28 -15.19
C ILE A 78 6.69 7.08 -16.38
N ALA A 79 7.75 6.60 -17.02
CA ALA A 79 8.33 7.26 -18.18
C ALA A 79 7.35 7.31 -19.36
N ASP A 80 6.61 6.22 -19.61
CA ASP A 80 5.60 6.15 -20.67
C ASP A 80 4.43 7.11 -20.38
N TYR A 81 4.01 7.25 -19.12
CA TYR A 81 3.03 8.26 -18.72
C TYR A 81 3.52 9.68 -19.04
N PHE A 82 4.73 10.04 -18.65
CA PHE A 82 5.27 11.37 -18.95
C PHE A 82 5.43 11.60 -20.46
N LYS A 83 5.80 10.57 -21.21
CA LYS A 83 5.86 10.62 -22.68
C LYS A 83 4.48 10.92 -23.28
N SER A 84 3.41 10.32 -22.75
CA SER A 84 2.03 10.62 -23.19
C SER A 84 1.64 12.07 -22.92
N GLN A 85 2.25 12.71 -21.92
CA GLN A 85 2.10 14.13 -21.58
C GLN A 85 3.10 15.05 -22.36
N GLN A 86 3.69 14.53 -23.45
CA GLN A 86 4.69 15.22 -24.29
C GLN A 86 5.96 15.63 -23.51
N ARG A 87 6.27 14.94 -22.42
CA ARG A 87 7.49 15.11 -21.62
C ARG A 87 8.36 13.87 -21.71
N LYS A 88 9.53 14.01 -22.31
CA LYS A 88 10.51 12.92 -22.35
C LYS A 88 11.31 12.91 -21.04
N VAL A 89 11.20 11.84 -20.27
CA VAL A 89 11.96 11.63 -19.03
C VAL A 89 12.78 10.36 -19.17
N ASP A 90 14.04 10.43 -18.79
CA ASP A 90 14.92 9.27 -18.76
C ASP A 90 14.55 8.32 -17.62
N MET A 91 14.56 7.01 -17.89
CA MET A 91 14.23 5.99 -16.90
C MET A 91 15.17 6.00 -15.69
N ASN A 92 16.46 6.30 -15.88
CA ASN A 92 17.40 6.40 -14.76
C ASN A 92 17.03 7.54 -13.82
N THR A 93 16.52 8.64 -14.36
CA THR A 93 16.00 9.76 -13.55
C THR A 93 14.81 9.28 -12.69
N ILE A 94 13.89 8.52 -13.28
CA ILE A 94 12.74 7.94 -12.53
C ILE A 94 13.24 6.98 -11.44
N TYR A 95 14.15 6.07 -11.75
CA TYR A 95 14.75 5.17 -10.75
C TYR A 95 15.41 5.93 -9.60
N ASN A 96 16.17 6.97 -9.90
CA ASN A 96 16.81 7.80 -8.88
C ASN A 96 15.78 8.49 -7.99
N TYR A 97 14.67 8.98 -8.56
CA TYR A 97 13.59 9.60 -7.79
C TYR A 97 12.87 8.59 -6.91
N LEU A 98 12.52 7.41 -7.43
CA LEU A 98 11.91 6.35 -6.63
C LEU A 98 12.81 5.93 -5.47
N ASN A 99 14.11 5.76 -5.70
CA ASN A 99 15.09 5.43 -4.66
C ASN A 99 15.20 6.55 -3.61
N ALA A 100 15.17 7.81 -4.04
CA ALA A 100 15.21 8.96 -3.13
C ALA A 100 13.95 9.01 -2.24
N LEU A 101 12.77 8.79 -2.82
CA LEU A 101 11.50 8.75 -2.08
C LEU A 101 11.43 7.56 -1.11
N GLU A 102 11.96 6.40 -1.49
CA GLU A 102 12.06 5.22 -0.64
C GLU A 102 13.03 5.47 0.53
N SER A 103 14.20 6.06 0.26
CA SER A 103 15.20 6.42 1.28
C SER A 103 14.68 7.46 2.27
N ALA A 104 13.75 8.31 1.84
CA ALA A 104 13.09 9.31 2.68
C ALA A 104 11.85 8.77 3.41
N PHE A 105 11.54 7.48 3.28
CA PHE A 105 10.35 6.86 3.85
C PHE A 105 9.03 7.52 3.41
N ILE A 106 9.00 8.15 2.23
CA ILE A 106 7.75 8.64 1.63
C ILE A 106 6.98 7.47 1.04
N ILE A 107 7.67 6.59 0.34
CA ILE A 107 7.13 5.38 -0.25
C ILE A 107 7.89 4.15 0.21
N GLN A 108 7.27 3.00 0.06
CA GLN A 108 7.84 1.69 0.32
C GLN A 108 7.66 0.83 -0.92
N ARG A 109 8.75 0.28 -1.43
CA ARG A 109 8.73 -0.68 -2.52
C ARG A 109 8.49 -2.07 -1.98
N ILE A 110 7.50 -2.75 -2.53
CA ILE A 110 7.15 -4.13 -2.20
C ILE A 110 7.46 -5.00 -3.42
N PRO A 111 8.53 -5.82 -3.34
CA PRO A 111 8.92 -6.68 -4.44
C PRO A 111 7.94 -7.83 -4.62
N ARG A 112 7.97 -8.46 -5.80
CA ARG A 112 7.15 -9.64 -6.08
C ARG A 112 7.86 -10.92 -5.64
N TYR A 113 7.05 -11.89 -5.25
CA TYR A 113 7.49 -13.21 -4.85
C TYR A 113 6.73 -14.29 -5.64
N ASP A 114 7.45 -15.12 -6.37
CA ASP A 114 6.86 -16.30 -7.02
C ASP A 114 6.63 -17.37 -5.96
N ILE A 115 5.36 -17.64 -5.66
CA ILE A 115 4.97 -18.57 -4.59
C ILE A 115 5.37 -19.99 -4.95
N LYS A 116 5.27 -20.37 -6.22
CA LYS A 116 5.60 -21.69 -6.73
C LYS A 116 7.11 -21.87 -6.90
N GLY A 117 7.78 -20.88 -7.48
CA GLY A 117 9.23 -20.87 -7.67
C GLY A 117 10.00 -20.58 -6.38
N LYS A 118 9.34 -20.03 -5.36
CA LYS A 118 9.94 -19.62 -4.06
C LYS A 118 11.12 -18.65 -4.24
N GLU A 119 10.95 -17.68 -5.14
CA GLU A 119 11.97 -16.69 -5.46
C GLU A 119 11.42 -15.27 -5.56
N ILE A 120 12.27 -14.28 -5.28
CA ILE A 120 11.95 -12.86 -5.42
C ILE A 120 12.14 -12.46 -6.88
N LEU A 121 11.09 -11.84 -7.47
CA LEU A 121 11.11 -11.35 -8.84
C LEU A 121 11.57 -9.90 -8.90
N GLN A 122 12.38 -9.57 -9.89
CA GLN A 122 13.00 -8.24 -10.06
C GLN A 122 12.12 -7.21 -10.80
N THR A 123 10.86 -7.54 -11.10
CA THR A 123 10.01 -6.71 -11.95
C THR A 123 8.59 -6.60 -11.44
N ASN A 124 7.92 -5.49 -11.77
CA ASN A 124 6.52 -5.24 -11.47
C ASN A 124 6.20 -5.22 -9.96
N GLU A 125 6.99 -4.46 -9.22
CA GLU A 125 6.75 -4.21 -7.81
C GLU A 125 5.46 -3.40 -7.61
N LYS A 126 4.95 -3.36 -6.39
CA LYS A 126 3.98 -2.36 -5.94
C LYS A 126 4.67 -1.32 -5.06
N TYR A 127 4.13 -0.12 -5.07
CA TYR A 127 4.57 0.94 -4.16
C TYR A 127 3.41 1.33 -3.25
N PHE A 128 3.74 1.48 -1.98
CA PHE A 128 2.82 1.94 -0.94
C PHE A 128 3.41 3.17 -0.25
N VAL A 129 2.57 3.99 0.36
CA VAL A 129 3.05 5.13 1.16
C VAL A 129 3.33 4.70 2.59
N SER A 130 4.28 5.36 3.24
CA SER A 130 4.59 5.08 4.64
C SER A 130 3.55 5.66 5.60
N ASP A 131 2.73 6.61 5.15
CA ASP A 131 1.59 7.14 5.89
C ASP A 131 0.48 7.57 4.93
N LEU A 132 -0.74 7.12 5.17
CA LEU A 132 -1.88 7.38 4.30
C LEU A 132 -2.29 8.85 4.24
N SER A 133 -2.00 9.63 5.27
CA SER A 133 -2.30 11.07 5.27
C SER A 133 -1.51 11.84 4.21
N LEU A 134 -0.35 11.32 3.77
CA LEU A 134 0.42 11.91 2.66
C LEU A 134 -0.39 11.95 1.37
N ILE A 135 -1.20 10.92 1.10
CA ILE A 135 -2.04 10.87 -0.10
C ILE A 135 -3.06 12.00 -0.06
N TYR A 136 -3.79 12.13 1.05
CA TYR A 136 -4.82 13.16 1.19
C TYR A 136 -4.24 14.57 1.18
N SER A 137 -3.09 14.76 1.84
CA SER A 137 -2.46 16.09 1.93
C SER A 137 -1.92 16.57 0.57
N VAL A 138 -1.38 15.65 -0.26
CA VAL A 138 -0.79 15.99 -1.57
C VAL A 138 -1.80 15.96 -2.70
N MET A 139 -2.78 15.05 -2.64
CA MET A 139 -3.70 14.75 -3.75
C MET A 139 -5.14 15.15 -3.48
N GLY A 140 -5.51 15.42 -2.21
CA GLY A 140 -6.91 15.51 -1.79
C GLY A 140 -7.60 14.15 -1.72
N TYR A 141 -8.86 14.16 -1.26
CA TYR A 141 -9.66 12.94 -1.17
C TYR A 141 -10.08 12.41 -2.56
N ARG A 142 -9.91 11.10 -2.76
CA ARG A 142 -10.27 10.42 -4.01
C ARG A 142 -10.82 9.02 -3.74
N ASP A 143 -12.12 8.82 -3.96
CA ASP A 143 -12.81 7.53 -3.72
C ASP A 143 -12.18 6.36 -4.47
N ARG A 144 -11.67 6.59 -5.68
CA ARG A 144 -11.05 5.55 -6.52
C ARG A 144 -9.80 4.91 -5.91
N LEU A 145 -9.17 5.56 -4.92
CA LEU A 145 -7.98 5.06 -4.26
C LEU A 145 -8.27 4.14 -3.06
N ILE A 146 -9.55 3.99 -2.67
CA ILE A 146 -9.91 3.29 -1.44
C ILE A 146 -9.36 1.84 -1.39
N ALA A 147 -9.41 1.11 -2.49
CA ALA A 147 -8.90 -0.26 -2.55
C ALA A 147 -7.38 -0.30 -2.31
N GLY A 148 -6.61 0.52 -3.03
CA GLY A 148 -5.16 0.64 -2.83
C GLY A 148 -4.78 1.15 -1.44
N MET A 149 -5.62 2.00 -0.82
CA MET A 149 -5.40 2.48 0.54
C MET A 149 -5.64 1.38 1.58
N LEU A 150 -6.61 0.48 1.36
CA LEU A 150 -6.82 -0.69 2.22
C LEU A 150 -5.64 -1.66 2.12
N GLU A 151 -5.18 -1.95 0.90
CA GLU A 151 -3.94 -2.73 0.71
C GLU A 151 -2.76 -2.06 1.42
N ASN A 152 -2.61 -0.74 1.29
CA ASN A 152 -1.55 0.01 1.97
C ASN A 152 -1.61 -0.14 3.49
N LEU A 153 -2.79 -0.04 4.07
CA LEU A 153 -2.98 -0.18 5.52
C LEU A 153 -2.60 -1.59 6.00
N VAL A 154 -3.03 -2.61 5.27
CA VAL A 154 -2.66 -4.01 5.56
C VAL A 154 -1.14 -4.22 5.41
N CYS A 155 -0.52 -3.65 4.37
CA CYS A 155 0.93 -3.70 4.17
C CYS A 155 1.70 -3.09 5.36
N LEU A 156 1.29 -1.89 5.82
CA LEU A 156 1.90 -1.23 6.97
C LEU A 156 1.75 -2.07 8.24
N GLU A 157 0.59 -2.67 8.46
CA GLU A 157 0.34 -3.53 9.60
C GLU A 157 1.19 -4.80 9.57
N LEU A 158 1.30 -5.48 8.44
CA LEU A 158 2.17 -6.65 8.30
C LEU A 158 3.63 -6.29 8.62
N LYS A 159 4.10 -5.14 8.14
CA LYS A 159 5.46 -4.65 8.46
C LYS A 159 5.61 -4.30 9.96
N ARG A 160 4.60 -3.66 10.56
CA ARG A 160 4.58 -3.38 12.01
C ARG A 160 4.74 -4.65 12.84
N ARG A 161 4.13 -5.75 12.39
CA ARG A 161 4.29 -7.09 13.01
C ARG A 161 5.63 -7.75 12.75
N GLY A 162 6.52 -7.09 12.01
CA GLY A 162 7.87 -7.59 11.70
C GLY A 162 7.94 -8.59 10.55
N TYR A 163 6.92 -8.64 9.69
CA TYR A 163 6.97 -9.44 8.47
C TYR A 163 7.77 -8.73 7.37
N GLU A 164 8.54 -9.51 6.63
CA GLU A 164 8.96 -9.16 5.28
C GLU A 164 7.78 -9.36 4.33
N VAL A 165 7.40 -8.31 3.60
CA VAL A 165 6.17 -8.29 2.80
C VAL A 165 6.51 -8.29 1.33
N TYR A 166 5.81 -9.12 0.58
CA TYR A 166 5.95 -9.30 -0.86
C TYR A 166 4.58 -9.31 -1.53
N VAL A 167 4.52 -8.93 -2.82
CA VAL A 167 3.35 -9.19 -3.68
C VAL A 167 3.47 -10.60 -4.23
N GLY A 168 2.48 -11.45 -3.95
CA GLY A 168 2.49 -12.84 -4.39
C GLY A 168 2.17 -13.00 -5.87
N LYS A 169 2.88 -13.93 -6.53
CA LYS A 169 2.55 -14.45 -7.85
C LYS A 169 2.27 -15.94 -7.74
N GLN A 170 1.06 -16.35 -8.07
CA GLN A 170 0.63 -17.75 -8.15
C GLN A 170 0.19 -18.04 -9.58
N ASP A 171 1.09 -18.63 -10.38
CA ASP A 171 0.92 -18.82 -11.81
C ASP A 171 0.63 -17.47 -12.53
N ASP A 172 -0.54 -17.26 -13.10
CA ASP A 172 -1.01 -16.04 -13.72
C ASP A 172 -1.80 -15.11 -12.77
N LYS A 173 -2.09 -15.58 -11.54
CA LYS A 173 -2.84 -14.83 -10.54
C LYS A 173 -1.91 -14.06 -9.61
N GLU A 174 -2.45 -12.99 -9.04
CA GLU A 174 -1.80 -12.22 -7.98
C GLU A 174 -2.41 -12.55 -6.63
N VAL A 175 -1.57 -12.59 -5.60
CA VAL A 175 -1.94 -12.54 -4.19
C VAL A 175 -1.41 -11.22 -3.66
N ASP A 176 -2.24 -10.40 -3.04
CA ASP A 176 -1.84 -9.06 -2.63
C ASP A 176 -0.61 -9.08 -1.75
N PHE A 177 -0.57 -9.98 -0.75
CA PHE A 177 0.59 -10.11 0.11
C PHE A 177 0.97 -11.55 0.42
N VAL A 178 2.28 -11.80 0.34
CA VAL A 178 2.99 -12.91 0.99
C VAL A 178 3.83 -12.27 2.09
N ALA A 179 3.55 -12.60 3.34
CA ALA A 179 4.25 -12.04 4.48
C ALA A 179 5.04 -13.15 5.19
N ILE A 180 6.35 -12.94 5.36
CA ILE A 180 7.29 -13.94 5.89
C ILE A 180 7.99 -13.35 7.11
N ARG A 181 7.99 -14.10 8.22
CA ARG A 181 8.72 -13.74 9.46
C ARG A 181 9.34 -15.00 10.04
N ARG A 182 10.64 -15.14 9.92
CA ARG A 182 11.39 -16.37 10.31
C ARG A 182 10.84 -17.60 9.59
N GLU A 183 10.23 -18.54 10.32
CA GLU A 183 9.60 -19.75 9.79
C GLU A 183 8.09 -19.57 9.51
N GLU A 184 7.52 -18.45 9.93
CA GLU A 184 6.11 -18.14 9.70
C GLU A 184 5.91 -17.53 8.32
N LYS A 185 4.85 -17.93 7.66
CA LYS A 185 4.37 -17.35 6.41
C LYS A 185 2.87 -17.24 6.45
N ILE A 186 2.35 -16.13 5.96
CA ILE A 186 0.91 -15.96 5.74
C ILE A 186 0.66 -15.37 4.36
N TYR A 187 -0.53 -15.63 3.84
CA TYR A 187 -1.01 -15.06 2.59
C TYR A 187 -2.23 -14.18 2.87
N VAL A 188 -2.26 -13.00 2.27
CA VAL A 188 -3.35 -12.05 2.50
C VAL A 188 -3.83 -11.48 1.18
N GLN A 189 -5.14 -11.57 0.94
CA GLN A 189 -5.85 -10.87 -0.13
C GLN A 189 -6.69 -9.77 0.51
N VAL A 190 -6.75 -8.59 -0.12
CA VAL A 190 -7.44 -7.43 0.43
C VAL A 190 -8.50 -6.95 -0.55
N THR A 191 -9.72 -6.79 -0.08
CA THR A 191 -10.81 -6.27 -0.90
C THR A 191 -11.67 -5.28 -0.11
N TYR A 192 -12.36 -4.38 -0.81
CA TYR A 192 -13.25 -3.44 -0.15
C TYR A 192 -14.48 -4.14 0.42
N GLN A 193 -15.19 -4.91 -0.41
CA GLN A 193 -16.40 -5.65 -0.03
C GLN A 193 -16.52 -6.96 -0.80
N LEU A 194 -17.14 -7.94 -0.18
CA LEU A 194 -17.49 -9.24 -0.76
C LEU A 194 -18.97 -9.24 -1.22
N ALA A 195 -19.36 -8.22 -1.98
CA ALA A 195 -20.74 -7.87 -2.29
C ALA A 195 -21.47 -8.86 -3.22
N SER A 196 -20.74 -9.75 -3.91
CA SER A 196 -21.32 -10.75 -4.81
C SER A 196 -20.55 -12.05 -4.78
N GLN A 197 -21.22 -13.14 -5.18
CA GLN A 197 -20.57 -14.46 -5.32
C GLN A 197 -19.37 -14.40 -6.27
N ALA A 198 -19.48 -13.68 -7.37
CA ALA A 198 -18.37 -13.50 -8.33
C ALA A 198 -17.17 -12.76 -7.69
N THR A 199 -17.40 -11.79 -6.80
CA THR A 199 -16.34 -11.14 -6.05
C THR A 199 -15.69 -12.11 -5.07
N VAL A 200 -16.48 -12.88 -4.33
CA VAL A 200 -15.97 -13.92 -3.43
C VAL A 200 -15.07 -14.89 -4.17
N GLU A 201 -15.55 -15.46 -5.27
CA GLU A 201 -14.77 -16.40 -6.09
C GLU A 201 -13.46 -15.78 -6.59
N ARG A 202 -13.49 -14.54 -7.06
CA ARG A 202 -12.30 -13.82 -7.54
C ARG A 202 -11.27 -13.62 -6.44
N GLU A 203 -11.69 -13.18 -5.25
CA GLU A 203 -10.77 -12.85 -4.15
C GLU A 203 -10.23 -14.11 -3.44
N PHE A 204 -10.99 -15.19 -3.39
CA PHE A 204 -10.56 -16.44 -2.76
C PHE A 204 -9.75 -17.34 -3.71
N ALA A 205 -10.02 -17.31 -5.01
CA ALA A 205 -9.39 -18.20 -5.99
C ALA A 205 -7.84 -18.17 -6.01
N PRO A 206 -7.15 -17.03 -5.87
CA PRO A 206 -5.68 -17.01 -5.80
C PRO A 206 -5.15 -17.75 -4.59
N LEU A 207 -5.80 -17.61 -3.44
CA LEU A 207 -5.41 -18.24 -2.18
C LEU A 207 -5.71 -19.74 -2.17
N LEU A 208 -6.85 -20.16 -2.73
CA LEU A 208 -7.23 -21.56 -2.86
C LEU A 208 -6.31 -22.34 -3.80
N ALA A 209 -5.71 -21.65 -4.77
CA ALA A 209 -4.73 -22.27 -5.67
C ALA A 209 -3.36 -22.56 -5.02
N ILE A 210 -3.10 -22.03 -3.82
CA ILE A 210 -1.86 -22.25 -3.10
C ILE A 210 -1.95 -23.56 -2.31
N ASN A 211 -1.18 -24.55 -2.72
CA ASN A 211 -1.17 -25.87 -2.10
C ASN A 211 -0.06 -25.98 -1.03
N ASP A 212 -0.25 -25.26 0.09
CA ASP A 212 0.56 -25.37 1.30
C ASP A 212 -0.29 -25.18 2.55
N HIS A 213 0.33 -25.36 3.72
CA HIS A 213 -0.34 -25.35 5.02
C HIS A 213 -0.31 -23.99 5.74
N TYR A 214 0.27 -22.99 5.13
CA TYR A 214 0.35 -21.66 5.74
C TYR A 214 -1.01 -20.97 5.77
N PRO A 215 -1.28 -20.17 6.82
CA PRO A 215 -2.54 -19.44 6.95
C PRO A 215 -2.81 -18.53 5.76
N LYS A 216 -4.06 -18.49 5.34
CA LYS A 216 -4.57 -17.71 4.22
C LYS A 216 -5.74 -16.85 4.68
N TYR A 217 -5.68 -15.56 4.38
CA TYR A 217 -6.68 -14.59 4.82
C TYR A 217 -7.21 -13.76 3.66
N VAL A 218 -8.53 -13.55 3.65
CA VAL A 218 -9.15 -12.46 2.90
C VAL A 218 -9.56 -11.40 3.90
N VAL A 219 -9.03 -10.19 3.74
CA VAL A 219 -9.31 -9.04 4.60
C VAL A 219 -10.21 -8.07 3.86
N SER A 220 -11.33 -7.68 4.46
CA SER A 220 -12.27 -6.74 3.84
C SER A 220 -12.92 -5.80 4.86
N MET A 221 -13.67 -4.82 4.34
CA MET A 221 -14.52 -3.95 5.14
C MET A 221 -15.92 -4.52 5.37
N ASP A 222 -16.19 -5.73 4.91
CA ASP A 222 -17.48 -6.36 5.07
C ASP A 222 -17.61 -6.95 6.48
N SER A 223 -18.54 -6.39 7.27
CA SER A 223 -18.78 -6.81 8.64
C SER A 223 -19.78 -7.97 8.78
N LEU A 224 -20.52 -8.26 7.73
CA LEU A 224 -21.57 -9.29 7.74
C LEU A 224 -21.05 -10.64 7.25
N TRP A 225 -19.95 -10.64 6.53
CA TRP A 225 -19.36 -11.86 5.97
C TRP A 225 -18.33 -12.43 6.94
N GLN A 226 -18.56 -13.62 7.49
CA GLN A 226 -17.69 -14.25 8.50
C GLN A 226 -17.32 -15.70 8.16
N ASP A 227 -17.55 -16.12 6.91
CA ASP A 227 -17.34 -17.50 6.52
C ASP A 227 -15.88 -17.82 6.19
N ASN A 228 -15.49 -19.06 6.47
CA ASN A 228 -14.27 -19.66 5.94
C ASN A 228 -14.60 -20.44 4.69
N VAL A 229 -13.80 -20.27 3.63
CA VAL A 229 -13.93 -21.01 2.38
C VAL A 229 -12.72 -21.94 2.24
N GLU A 230 -12.94 -23.25 2.37
CA GLU A 230 -11.89 -24.28 2.17
C GLU A 230 -10.57 -23.99 2.90
N GLY A 231 -10.66 -23.49 4.14
CA GLY A 231 -9.49 -23.16 4.97
C GLY A 231 -8.94 -21.74 4.81
N VAL A 232 -9.42 -20.97 3.84
CA VAL A 232 -9.14 -19.54 3.73
C VAL A 232 -10.07 -18.78 4.68
N ARG A 233 -9.51 -17.99 5.57
CA ARG A 233 -10.25 -17.26 6.63
C ARG A 233 -10.57 -15.85 6.19
N HIS A 234 -11.82 -15.43 6.32
CA HIS A 234 -12.17 -14.03 6.24
C HIS A 234 -11.92 -13.30 7.56
N ARG A 235 -11.42 -12.07 7.47
CA ARG A 235 -11.26 -11.14 8.59
C ARG A 235 -11.76 -9.75 8.21
N HIS A 236 -12.56 -9.15 9.09
CA HIS A 236 -12.82 -7.73 8.97
C HIS A 236 -11.52 -6.95 9.23
N ILE A 237 -11.28 -5.86 8.46
CA ILE A 237 -10.02 -5.13 8.55
C ILE A 237 -9.71 -4.61 9.96
N ALA A 238 -10.73 -4.16 10.72
CA ALA A 238 -10.53 -3.71 12.10
C ALA A 238 -10.00 -4.83 12.99
N ASP A 239 -10.56 -6.05 12.85
CA ASP A 239 -10.12 -7.21 13.63
C ASP A 239 -8.71 -7.64 13.21
N PHE A 240 -8.42 -7.58 11.90
CA PHE A 240 -7.08 -7.86 11.40
C PHE A 240 -6.03 -6.89 11.95
N LEU A 241 -6.34 -5.60 12.07
CA LEU A 241 -5.44 -4.57 12.57
C LEU A 241 -5.24 -4.62 14.11
N LEU A 242 -6.21 -5.16 14.85
CA LEU A 242 -6.19 -5.19 16.31
C LEU A 242 -5.73 -6.53 16.88
N ASP A 243 -5.72 -7.60 16.08
CA ASP A 243 -5.18 -8.89 16.51
C ASP A 243 -3.66 -8.77 16.70
N ASP A 244 -3.21 -8.90 17.94
CA ASP A 244 -1.80 -9.00 18.32
C ASP A 244 -1.26 -10.44 18.10
N ALA A 245 -1.54 -11.03 16.97
CA ALA A 245 -1.08 -12.39 16.65
C ALA A 245 0.35 -12.40 16.10
#